data_c8256b58bbffb7ebfbd463607021b453
#
_entry.id   c8256b58bbffb7ebfbd463607021b453
#
_cell.length_a   1.000
_cell.length_b   1.000
_cell.length_c   1.000
_cell.angle_alpha   90.00
_cell.angle_beta   90.00
_cell.angle_gamma   90.00
#
_symmetry.space_group_name_H-M   'P 1'
#
loop_
_entity.id
_entity.type
_entity.pdbx_description
1 polymer ?
#
loop_
_entity_poly.entity_id
_entity_poly.type
_entity_poly.pdbx_seq_one_letter_code
_entity_poly.pdbx_strand_id
1 'polypeptide(L)'
;MATREVKVYEIINNKAGSNMFVQGLSGALGFPFTLFADAGVFLTHYGPMMNSIREIYGMKKADEGAMKTILSGCGKEVIADLVVDKVVGNIPLIGIPANVVCAKAMTWRLGILFGMRSSRGEEITPENVEKTMILIRRTFPQTNPVFFKKPQVETVEKLLSVVEGMDQTKYGDKIDMILDIFGN
;
A
#
# COMPACT_ATOMS: atom_id res chain seq x y z
N MET A 1 16.20 -19.78 -5.64
CA MET A 1 14.77 -19.43 -5.78
C MET A 1 14.53 -18.10 -5.09
N ALA A 2 13.70 -17.20 -5.65
CA ALA A 2 13.35 -15.95 -4.98
C ALA A 2 12.55 -16.24 -3.69
N THR A 3 12.80 -15.48 -2.62
CA THR A 3 12.04 -15.55 -1.38
C THR A 3 10.58 -15.17 -1.59
N ARG A 4 9.71 -15.46 -0.62
CA ARG A 4 8.28 -15.04 -0.67
C ARG A 4 8.16 -13.52 -0.72
N GLU A 5 8.99 -12.85 0.06
CA GLU A 5 9.03 -11.40 0.19
C GLU A 5 9.45 -10.72 -1.13
N VAL A 6 10.44 -11.28 -1.83
CA VAL A 6 10.85 -10.82 -3.16
C VAL A 6 9.72 -10.99 -4.18
N LYS A 7 8.99 -12.11 -4.15
CA LYS A 7 7.82 -12.30 -5.02
C LYS A 7 6.72 -11.28 -4.73
N VAL A 8 6.46 -10.98 -3.45
CA VAL A 8 5.52 -9.91 -3.06
C VAL A 8 5.97 -8.57 -3.62
N TYR A 9 7.26 -8.24 -3.48
CA TYR A 9 7.83 -7.03 -4.05
C TYR A 9 7.59 -6.93 -5.56
N GLU A 10 7.83 -8.00 -6.30
CA GLU A 10 7.63 -8.04 -7.76
C GLU A 10 6.16 -7.84 -8.16
N ILE A 11 5.22 -8.45 -7.43
CA ILE A 11 3.77 -8.26 -7.65
C ILE A 11 3.39 -6.78 -7.47
N ILE A 12 3.86 -6.15 -6.38
CA ILE A 12 3.58 -4.74 -6.10
C ILE A 12 4.20 -3.85 -7.19
N ASN A 13 5.46 -4.11 -7.53
CA ASN A 13 6.18 -3.34 -8.54
C ASN A 13 5.51 -3.40 -9.92
N ASN A 14 5.08 -4.58 -10.34
CA ASN A 14 4.37 -4.77 -11.60
C ASN A 14 3.02 -4.04 -11.59
N LYS A 15 2.28 -4.12 -10.49
CA LYS A 15 1.02 -3.39 -10.34
C LYS A 15 1.24 -1.87 -10.35
N ALA A 16 2.22 -1.37 -9.64
CA ALA A 16 2.55 0.05 -9.62
C ALA A 16 3.01 0.57 -11.00
N GLY A 17 3.67 -0.27 -11.79
CA GLY A 17 4.05 0.03 -13.18
C GLY A 17 2.85 0.07 -14.13
N SER A 18 1.95 -0.92 -14.05
CA SER A 18 0.76 -1.00 -14.91
C SER A 18 -0.24 0.13 -14.65
N ASN A 19 -0.32 0.62 -13.42
CA ASN A 19 -1.19 1.73 -13.04
C ASN A 19 -0.84 3.04 -13.75
N MET A 20 0.39 3.21 -14.24
CA MET A 20 0.80 4.40 -15.02
C MET A 20 -0.02 4.58 -16.31
N PHE A 21 -0.34 3.50 -17.01
CA PHE A 21 -1.06 3.56 -18.30
C PHE A 21 -2.54 3.95 -18.12
N VAL A 22 -3.19 3.38 -17.11
CA VAL A 22 -4.61 3.65 -16.86
C VAL A 22 -4.83 5.07 -16.32
N GLN A 23 -3.86 5.61 -15.60
CA GLN A 23 -3.97 6.89 -14.88
C GLN A 23 -3.55 8.10 -15.71
N GLY A 24 -2.66 7.92 -16.68
CA GLY A 24 -2.31 9.00 -17.63
C GLY A 24 -3.50 9.42 -18.50
N LEU A 25 -4.44 8.51 -18.75
CA LEU A 25 -5.66 8.78 -19.52
C LEU A 25 -6.84 9.25 -18.67
N SER A 26 -6.91 8.90 -17.39
CA SER A 26 -8.01 9.27 -16.47
C SER A 26 -7.64 10.36 -15.46
N GLY A 27 -6.44 10.88 -15.52
CA GLY A 27 -5.89 11.85 -14.57
C GLY A 27 -6.64 13.18 -14.45
N ALA A 28 -7.60 13.45 -15.35
CA ALA A 28 -8.46 14.62 -15.29
C ALA A 28 -9.63 14.49 -14.29
N LEU A 29 -9.95 13.30 -13.77
CA LEU A 29 -11.21 12.99 -13.09
C LEU A 29 -11.10 12.60 -11.60
N GLY A 30 -10.08 13.05 -10.88
CA GLY A 30 -10.09 12.92 -9.41
C GLY A 30 -9.63 11.57 -8.85
N PHE A 31 -8.85 10.78 -9.62
CA PHE A 31 -8.05 9.68 -9.06
C PHE A 31 -7.09 10.20 -7.97
N PRO A 32 -6.91 9.59 -6.81
CA PRO A 32 -7.37 8.25 -6.40
C PRO A 32 -8.71 8.22 -5.64
N PHE A 33 -9.37 9.35 -5.47
CA PHE A 33 -10.59 9.44 -4.62
C PHE A 33 -11.77 8.64 -5.16
N THR A 34 -11.90 8.55 -6.49
CA THR A 34 -12.95 7.74 -7.13
C THR A 34 -12.81 6.25 -6.84
N LEU A 35 -11.58 5.75 -6.64
CA LEU A 35 -11.33 4.36 -6.28
C LEU A 35 -11.85 4.01 -4.87
N PHE A 36 -11.80 4.96 -3.94
CA PHE A 36 -12.31 4.74 -2.59
C PHE A 36 -13.80 5.01 -2.45
N ALA A 37 -14.36 5.77 -3.38
CA ALA A 37 -15.81 6.02 -3.42
C ALA A 37 -16.60 4.82 -3.94
N ASP A 38 -15.96 3.94 -4.73
CA ASP A 38 -16.59 2.76 -5.32
C ASP A 38 -15.82 1.48 -4.96
N ALA A 39 -16.44 0.67 -4.08
CA ALA A 39 -15.87 -0.59 -3.64
C ALA A 39 -15.66 -1.58 -4.81
N GLY A 40 -16.50 -1.55 -5.83
CA GLY A 40 -16.37 -2.43 -7.01
C GLY A 40 -15.15 -2.04 -7.86
N VAL A 41 -14.91 -0.75 -8.05
CA VAL A 41 -13.72 -0.26 -8.75
C VAL A 41 -12.45 -0.62 -8.00
N PHE A 42 -12.43 -0.43 -6.68
CA PHE A 42 -11.29 -0.82 -5.86
C PHE A 42 -10.99 -2.32 -5.93
N LEU A 43 -12.04 -3.15 -5.82
CA LEU A 43 -11.97 -4.60 -5.94
C LEU A 43 -11.37 -5.03 -7.28
N THR A 44 -11.88 -4.50 -8.35
CA THR A 44 -11.40 -4.82 -9.70
C THR A 44 -9.95 -4.40 -9.87
N HIS A 45 -9.57 -3.27 -9.27
CA HIS A 45 -8.24 -2.72 -9.45
C HIS A 45 -7.17 -3.37 -8.57
N TYR A 46 -7.42 -3.54 -7.27
CA TYR A 46 -6.45 -4.06 -6.31
C TYR A 46 -6.68 -5.51 -5.88
N GLY A 47 -7.86 -6.06 -6.11
CA GLY A 47 -8.21 -7.44 -5.77
C GLY A 47 -7.25 -8.48 -6.34
N PRO A 48 -6.89 -8.41 -7.63
CA PRO A 48 -5.91 -9.34 -8.20
C PRO A 48 -4.55 -9.29 -7.50
N MET A 49 -4.01 -8.09 -7.24
CA MET A 49 -2.74 -7.92 -6.52
C MET A 49 -2.80 -8.52 -5.12
N MET A 50 -3.84 -8.19 -4.35
CA MET A 50 -4.04 -8.70 -3.01
C MET A 50 -4.15 -10.23 -2.99
N ASN A 51 -4.95 -10.81 -3.87
CA ASN A 51 -5.13 -12.25 -3.94
C ASN A 51 -3.85 -12.98 -4.36
N SER A 52 -3.04 -12.41 -5.26
CA SER A 52 -1.73 -12.96 -5.60
C SER A 52 -0.77 -12.94 -4.42
N ILE A 53 -0.78 -11.87 -3.61
CA ILE A 53 0.04 -11.80 -2.39
C ILE A 53 -0.43 -12.84 -1.36
N ARG A 54 -1.74 -12.97 -1.13
CA ARG A 54 -2.32 -13.97 -0.22
C ARG A 54 -1.93 -15.39 -0.62
N GLU A 55 -1.95 -15.69 -1.91
CA GLU A 55 -1.58 -17.01 -2.46
C GLU A 55 -0.11 -17.38 -2.17
N ILE A 56 0.83 -16.41 -2.20
CA ILE A 56 2.25 -16.64 -1.84
C ILE A 56 2.37 -17.18 -0.41
N TYR A 57 1.52 -16.72 0.50
CA TYR A 57 1.51 -17.15 1.90
C TYR A 57 0.51 -18.27 2.20
N GLY A 58 -0.09 -18.88 1.17
CA GLY A 58 -1.03 -20.00 1.32
C GLY A 58 -2.39 -19.60 1.88
N MET A 59 -2.74 -18.33 1.89
CA MET A 59 -4.04 -17.85 2.33
C MET A 59 -5.10 -18.00 1.22
N LYS A 60 -6.34 -18.20 1.62
CA LYS A 60 -7.48 -18.19 0.70
C LYS A 60 -7.66 -16.80 0.08
N LYS A 61 -8.21 -16.75 -1.14
CA LYS A 61 -8.60 -15.48 -1.77
C LYS A 61 -9.57 -14.74 -0.85
N ALA A 62 -9.39 -13.44 -0.75
CA ALA A 62 -10.32 -12.59 -0.01
C ALA A 62 -11.62 -12.45 -0.79
N ASP A 63 -12.72 -12.51 -0.07
CA ASP A 63 -14.05 -12.25 -0.60
C ASP A 63 -14.35 -10.73 -0.67
N GLU A 64 -15.51 -10.40 -1.19
CA GLU A 64 -15.97 -9.01 -1.32
C GLU A 64 -16.14 -8.33 0.05
N GLY A 65 -16.52 -9.10 1.09
CA GLY A 65 -16.67 -8.57 2.45
C GLY A 65 -15.34 -8.14 3.06
N ALA A 66 -14.30 -8.96 2.92
CA ALA A 66 -12.95 -8.62 3.34
C ALA A 66 -12.43 -7.35 2.62
N MET A 67 -12.74 -7.21 1.34
CA MET A 67 -12.37 -6.03 0.57
C MET A 67 -13.09 -4.76 1.01
N LYS A 68 -14.38 -4.84 1.32
CA LYS A 68 -15.13 -3.70 1.88
C LYS A 68 -14.56 -3.27 3.23
N THR A 69 -14.13 -4.24 4.03
CA THR A 69 -13.44 -3.99 5.32
C THR A 69 -12.12 -3.24 5.11
N ILE A 70 -11.32 -3.65 4.13
CA ILE A 70 -10.08 -2.95 3.78
C ILE A 70 -10.37 -1.52 3.35
N LEU A 71 -11.37 -1.30 2.51
CA LEU A 71 -11.77 0.04 2.09
C LEU A 71 -12.18 0.92 3.26
N SER A 72 -13.00 0.41 4.18
CA SER A 72 -13.45 1.18 5.33
C SER A 72 -12.31 1.52 6.30
N GLY A 73 -11.35 0.62 6.46
CA GLY A 73 -10.18 0.81 7.32
C GLY A 73 -9.08 1.66 6.67
N CYS A 74 -8.77 1.40 5.39
CA CYS A 74 -7.72 2.14 4.66
C CYS A 74 -8.20 3.52 4.20
N GLY A 75 -9.51 3.72 3.99
CA GLY A 75 -10.03 4.92 3.35
C GLY A 75 -9.61 6.20 4.08
N LYS A 76 -9.76 6.25 5.38
CA LYS A 76 -9.40 7.44 6.19
C LYS A 76 -7.89 7.69 6.20
N GLU A 77 -7.09 6.65 6.38
CA GLU A 77 -5.63 6.75 6.52
C GLU A 77 -4.93 7.03 5.19
N VAL A 78 -5.39 6.39 4.12
CA VAL A 78 -4.83 6.60 2.79
C VAL A 78 -5.28 7.94 2.23
N ILE A 79 -6.53 8.36 2.48
CA ILE A 79 -7.05 9.66 2.04
C ILE A 79 -6.37 10.82 2.79
N ALA A 80 -6.12 10.69 4.10
CA ALA A 80 -5.50 11.76 4.87
C ALA A 80 -4.13 12.17 4.30
N ASP A 81 -3.31 11.21 3.90
CA ASP A 81 -2.01 11.48 3.28
C ASP A 81 -2.12 12.06 1.87
N LEU A 82 -3.11 11.60 1.11
CA LEU A 82 -3.33 12.06 -0.26
C LEU A 82 -3.94 13.47 -0.31
N VAL A 83 -4.60 13.92 0.75
CA VAL A 83 -5.12 15.31 0.84
C VAL A 83 -3.98 16.32 0.91
N VAL A 84 -2.89 16.02 1.62
CA VAL A 84 -1.72 16.89 1.66
C VAL A 84 -1.11 17.01 0.26
N ASP A 85 -1.04 15.91 -0.48
CA ASP A 85 -0.53 15.89 -1.85
C ASP A 85 -1.48 16.58 -2.85
N LYS A 86 -2.80 16.62 -2.57
CA LYS A 86 -3.81 17.23 -3.44
C LYS A 86 -3.78 18.75 -3.46
N VAL A 87 -3.31 19.41 -2.41
CA VAL A 87 -3.11 20.87 -2.44
C VAL A 87 -2.08 21.23 -3.50
N VAL A 88 -1.08 20.37 -3.71
CA VAL A 88 -0.07 20.52 -4.77
C VAL A 88 -0.61 20.07 -6.14
N GLY A 89 -1.49 19.05 -6.16
CA GLY A 89 -2.08 18.48 -7.39
C GLY A 89 -3.06 19.39 -8.12
N ASN A 90 -3.57 20.42 -7.45
CA ASN A 90 -4.45 21.43 -8.09
C ASN A 90 -3.70 22.51 -8.88
N ILE A 91 -2.36 22.49 -8.88
CA ILE A 91 -1.55 23.37 -9.71
C ILE A 91 -1.50 22.78 -11.12
N PRO A 92 -1.99 23.48 -12.16
CA PRO A 92 -2.23 22.90 -13.50
C PRO A 92 -1.03 22.23 -14.17
N LEU A 93 0.19 22.61 -13.87
CA LEU A 93 1.41 22.01 -14.44
C LEU A 93 1.99 20.86 -13.60
N ILE A 94 1.55 20.70 -12.36
CA ILE A 94 2.08 19.71 -11.41
C ILE A 94 1.06 18.57 -11.19
N GLY A 95 -0.22 18.78 -11.55
CA GLY A 95 -1.32 17.87 -11.23
C GLY A 95 -1.16 16.45 -11.80
N ILE A 96 -0.72 16.28 -13.04
CA ILE A 96 -0.55 14.95 -13.65
C ILE A 96 0.60 14.17 -13.00
N PRO A 97 1.82 14.73 -12.87
CA PRO A 97 2.90 14.05 -12.15
C PRO A 97 2.53 13.70 -10.71
N ALA A 98 1.90 14.62 -9.97
CA ALA A 98 1.47 14.38 -8.60
C ALA A 98 0.47 13.22 -8.49
N ASN A 99 -0.53 13.15 -9.37
CA ASN A 99 -1.48 12.05 -9.41
C ASN A 99 -0.81 10.70 -9.66
N VAL A 100 0.20 10.64 -10.54
CA VAL A 100 0.98 9.42 -10.80
C VAL A 100 1.78 9.02 -9.57
N VAL A 101 2.40 9.97 -8.90
CA VAL A 101 3.16 9.72 -7.66
C VAL A 101 2.24 9.20 -6.56
N CYS A 102 1.11 9.85 -6.33
CA CYS A 102 0.09 9.41 -5.35
C CYS A 102 -0.39 7.99 -5.63
N ALA A 103 -0.69 7.68 -6.87
CA ALA A 103 -1.17 6.36 -7.26
C ALA A 103 -0.12 5.26 -7.05
N LYS A 104 1.16 5.54 -7.38
CA LYS A 104 2.25 4.61 -7.09
C LYS A 104 2.44 4.43 -5.59
N ALA A 105 2.48 5.53 -4.84
CA ALA A 105 2.61 5.49 -3.39
C ALA A 105 1.50 4.67 -2.73
N MET A 106 0.25 4.88 -3.16
CA MET A 106 -0.90 4.11 -2.69
C MET A 106 -0.77 2.62 -3.02
N THR A 107 -0.41 2.29 -4.26
CA THR A 107 -0.22 0.89 -4.67
C THR A 107 0.84 0.19 -3.82
N TRP A 108 1.96 0.86 -3.56
CA TRP A 108 3.02 0.33 -2.72
C TRP A 108 2.58 0.17 -1.26
N ARG A 109 1.91 1.16 -0.68
CA ARG A 109 1.40 1.10 0.69
C ARG A 109 0.40 -0.03 0.88
N LEU A 110 -0.58 -0.16 -0.03
CA LEU A 110 -1.55 -1.25 0.00
C LEU A 110 -0.88 -2.62 -0.19
N GLY A 111 0.04 -2.73 -1.14
CA GLY A 111 0.76 -3.99 -1.40
C GLY A 111 1.58 -4.43 -0.19
N ILE A 112 2.29 -3.50 0.46
CA ILE A 112 3.06 -3.79 1.69
C ILE A 112 2.11 -4.16 2.84
N LEU A 113 0.99 -3.45 3.02
CA LEU A 113 -0.04 -3.81 4.00
C LEU A 113 -0.53 -5.26 3.78
N PHE A 114 -0.85 -5.61 2.53
CA PHE A 114 -1.27 -6.97 2.20
C PHE A 114 -0.17 -8.00 2.47
N GLY A 115 1.09 -7.69 2.11
CA GLY A 115 2.24 -8.52 2.41
C GLY A 115 2.42 -8.77 3.89
N MET A 116 2.39 -7.71 4.69
CA MET A 116 2.55 -7.77 6.14
C MET A 116 1.44 -8.61 6.82
N ARG A 117 0.19 -8.49 6.39
CA ARG A 117 -0.93 -9.27 6.96
C ARG A 117 -0.90 -10.70 6.48
N SER A 118 -0.66 -10.93 5.22
CA SER A 118 -0.60 -12.27 4.64
C SER A 118 0.58 -13.08 5.18
N SER A 119 1.76 -12.47 5.41
CA SER A 119 2.91 -13.16 5.99
C SER A 119 2.62 -13.73 7.38
N ARG A 120 1.69 -13.12 8.10
CA ARG A 120 1.25 -13.53 9.43
C ARG A 120 0.01 -14.42 9.43
N GLY A 121 -0.57 -14.69 8.26
CA GLY A 121 -1.84 -15.40 8.15
C GLY A 121 -3.04 -14.64 8.75
N GLU A 122 -2.94 -13.31 8.85
CA GLU A 122 -3.94 -12.45 9.48
C GLU A 122 -4.87 -11.81 8.46
N GLU A 123 -6.15 -11.74 8.81
CA GLU A 123 -7.11 -10.95 8.04
C GLU A 123 -6.93 -9.45 8.33
N ILE A 124 -7.27 -8.64 7.34
CA ILE A 124 -7.23 -7.18 7.46
C ILE A 124 -8.50 -6.71 8.14
N THR A 125 -8.35 -6.02 9.28
CA THR A 125 -9.45 -5.40 10.02
C THR A 125 -9.22 -3.89 10.15
N PRO A 126 -10.27 -3.07 10.35
CA PRO A 126 -10.10 -1.63 10.53
C PRO A 126 -9.10 -1.27 11.64
N GLU A 127 -9.11 -2.02 12.73
CA GLU A 127 -8.26 -1.75 13.91
C GLU A 127 -6.77 -1.98 13.63
N ASN A 128 -6.48 -2.96 12.73
CA ASN A 128 -5.08 -3.28 12.45
C ASN A 128 -4.49 -2.49 11.28
N VAL A 129 -5.32 -1.82 10.48
CA VAL A 129 -4.87 -1.02 9.34
C VAL A 129 -4.10 0.22 9.80
N GLU A 130 -4.64 0.97 10.77
CA GLU A 130 -4.05 2.23 11.23
C GLU A 130 -2.60 2.06 11.68
N LYS A 131 -2.34 1.14 12.62
CA LYS A 131 -0.98 0.88 13.14
C LYS A 131 -0.03 0.42 12.04
N THR A 132 -0.52 -0.44 11.15
CA THR A 132 0.28 -0.91 10.00
C THR A 132 0.61 0.22 9.04
N MET A 133 -0.35 1.09 8.75
CA MET A 133 -0.13 2.23 7.86
C MET A 133 0.83 3.27 8.45
N ILE A 134 0.79 3.50 9.76
CA ILE A 134 1.79 4.35 10.44
C ILE A 134 3.20 3.80 10.21
N LEU A 135 3.40 2.50 10.43
CA LEU A 135 4.70 1.86 10.20
C LEU A 135 5.14 1.98 8.75
N ILE A 136 4.26 1.67 7.79
CA ILE A 136 4.58 1.74 6.36
C ILE A 136 4.98 3.17 5.96
N ARG A 137 4.26 4.19 6.42
CA ARG A 137 4.56 5.58 6.10
C ARG A 137 5.91 6.04 6.65
N ARG A 138 6.24 5.64 7.86
CA ARG A 138 7.53 5.97 8.48
C ARG A 138 8.69 5.24 7.80
N THR A 139 8.51 3.97 7.43
CA THR A 139 9.54 3.17 6.74
C THR A 139 9.75 3.64 5.28
N PHE A 140 8.67 4.04 4.60
CA PHE A 140 8.70 4.45 3.19
C PHE A 140 8.09 5.85 3.01
N PRO A 141 8.75 6.91 3.51
CA PRO A 141 8.24 8.26 3.40
C PRO A 141 8.23 8.71 1.94
N GLN A 142 7.10 9.26 1.50
CA GLN A 142 6.95 9.89 0.21
C GLN A 142 6.84 11.40 0.43
N THR A 143 7.95 12.10 0.30
CA THR A 143 8.03 13.55 0.59
C THR A 143 8.05 14.44 -0.66
N ASN A 144 8.25 13.83 -1.83
CA ASN A 144 8.29 14.57 -3.09
C ASN A 144 6.99 14.35 -3.88
N PRO A 145 6.20 15.40 -4.18
CA PRO A 145 4.91 15.26 -4.85
C PRO A 145 5.03 15.00 -6.36
N VAL A 146 6.19 15.20 -6.97
CA VAL A 146 6.39 15.05 -8.41
C VAL A 146 7.33 13.91 -8.77
N PHE A 147 8.00 13.33 -7.78
CA PHE A 147 8.94 12.23 -7.98
C PHE A 147 8.65 11.09 -7.00
N PHE A 148 8.27 9.92 -7.51
CA PHE A 148 8.04 8.74 -6.70
C PHE A 148 9.36 8.05 -6.31
N LYS A 149 9.64 7.99 -4.99
CA LYS A 149 10.75 7.21 -4.47
C LYS A 149 10.31 5.76 -4.28
N LYS A 150 10.71 4.90 -5.21
CA LYS A 150 10.40 3.47 -5.16
C LYS A 150 11.08 2.82 -3.94
N PRO A 151 10.37 2.03 -3.13
CA PRO A 151 10.96 1.22 -2.07
C PRO A 151 12.05 0.29 -2.61
N GLN A 152 13.13 0.11 -1.83
CA GLN A 152 14.19 -0.85 -2.16
C GLN A 152 13.71 -2.26 -1.81
N VAL A 153 14.10 -3.25 -2.61
CA VAL A 153 13.68 -4.65 -2.42
C VAL A 153 14.13 -5.17 -1.07
N GLU A 154 15.37 -4.89 -0.68
CA GLU A 154 15.98 -5.32 0.58
C GLU A 154 15.22 -4.76 1.80
N THR A 155 14.76 -3.51 1.70
CA THR A 155 13.98 -2.87 2.78
C THR A 155 12.60 -3.52 2.92
N VAL A 156 11.93 -3.80 1.81
CA VAL A 156 10.62 -4.48 1.83
C VAL A 156 10.75 -5.91 2.32
N GLU A 157 11.74 -6.66 1.83
CA GLU A 157 12.03 -8.03 2.25
C GLU A 157 12.29 -8.09 3.75
N LYS A 158 13.17 -7.23 4.26
CA LYS A 158 13.49 -7.14 5.69
C LYS A 158 12.25 -6.80 6.53
N LEU A 159 11.42 -5.84 6.09
CA LEU A 159 10.20 -5.48 6.80
C LEU A 159 9.25 -6.66 6.92
N LEU A 160 8.96 -7.33 5.82
CA LEU A 160 8.04 -8.48 5.80
C LEU A 160 8.54 -9.61 6.69
N SER A 161 9.84 -9.93 6.63
CA SER A 161 10.47 -10.97 7.47
C SER A 161 10.43 -10.63 8.96
N VAL A 162 10.71 -9.38 9.33
CA VAL A 162 10.65 -8.93 10.74
C VAL A 162 9.24 -9.02 11.28
N VAL A 163 8.26 -8.59 10.48
CA VAL A 163 6.87 -8.54 10.89
C VAL A 163 6.25 -9.94 10.98
N GLU A 164 6.64 -10.88 10.15
CA GLU A 164 6.15 -12.26 10.18
C GLU A 164 6.31 -12.91 11.57
N GLY A 165 7.40 -12.64 12.27
CA GLY A 165 7.69 -13.17 13.60
C GLY A 165 7.08 -12.39 14.77
N MET A 166 6.35 -11.30 14.52
CA MET A 166 5.82 -10.44 15.58
C MET A 166 4.38 -10.75 15.97
N ASP A 167 4.07 -10.61 17.25
CA ASP A 167 2.68 -10.59 17.73
C ASP A 167 2.00 -9.28 17.31
N GLN A 168 0.77 -9.39 16.79
CA GLN A 168 -0.02 -8.26 16.30
C GLN A 168 -0.21 -7.17 17.35
N THR A 169 -0.42 -7.55 18.61
CA THR A 169 -0.62 -6.61 19.72
C THR A 169 0.64 -5.80 20.06
N LYS A 170 1.82 -6.31 19.69
CA LYS A 170 3.11 -5.69 19.98
C LYS A 170 3.63 -4.74 18.90
N TYR A 171 3.05 -4.77 17.73
CA TYR A 171 3.48 -4.03 16.56
C TYR A 171 3.37 -2.52 16.73
N GLY A 172 2.20 -2.03 17.27
CA GLY A 172 2.01 -0.62 17.53
C GLY A 172 3.00 -0.07 18.57
N ASP A 173 3.33 -0.89 19.56
CA ASP A 173 4.22 -0.52 20.67
C ASP A 173 5.71 -0.61 20.27
N LYS A 174 6.00 -1.27 19.16
CA LYS A 174 7.38 -1.52 18.69
C LYS A 174 7.71 -0.85 17.36
N ILE A 175 6.88 0.11 16.92
CA ILE A 175 7.14 0.83 15.66
C ILE A 175 8.53 1.46 15.67
N ASP A 176 8.90 2.12 16.74
CA ASP A 176 10.21 2.79 16.85
C ASP A 176 11.35 1.77 16.82
N MET A 177 11.21 0.63 17.52
CA MET A 177 12.18 -0.46 17.45
C MET A 177 12.29 -1.07 16.04
N ILE A 178 11.18 -1.23 15.34
CA ILE A 178 11.19 -1.71 13.95
C ILE A 178 11.88 -0.68 13.07
N LEU A 179 11.61 0.60 13.25
CA LEU A 179 12.26 1.67 12.51
C LEU A 179 13.76 1.73 12.77
N ASP A 180 14.21 1.49 14.01
CA ASP A 180 15.63 1.40 14.34
C ASP A 180 16.32 0.24 13.61
N ILE A 181 15.63 -0.87 13.37
CA ILE A 181 16.14 -2.00 12.56
C ILE A 181 16.34 -1.59 11.09
N PHE A 182 15.51 -0.66 10.60
CA PHE A 182 15.62 -0.12 9.24
C PHE A 182 16.53 1.11 9.20
N GLY A 183 17.00 1.52 10.38
CA GLY A 183 17.69 2.72 10.69
C GLY A 183 18.58 3.28 9.63
N ASN A 184 18.33 4.45 9.33
CA ASN A 184 19.30 5.44 8.88
C ASN A 184 20.03 5.14 7.58
#